data_2a98ed252b4d3ad9c95fe7c8453ff664
#
_entry.id   2a98ed252b4d3ad9c95fe7c8453ff664
#
_cell.length_a   1.000
_cell.length_b   1.000
_cell.length_c   1.000
_cell.angle_alpha   90.00
_cell.angle_beta   90.00
_cell.angle_gamma   90.00
#
_symmetry.space_group_name_H-M   'P 1'
#
loop_
_entity.id
_entity.type
_entity.pdbx_description
1 polymer ?
#
loop_
_entity_poly.entity_id
_entity_poly.type
_entity_poly.pdbx_seq_one_letter_code
_entity_poly.pdbx_strand_id
1 'polypeptide(L)'
;MALGSVAVFGVATASASTTTPTITLTDPKAIFNNGSTTIVATASVAGTVNFTLAGTTITGCGAEATTTATPFIATCSWTPAAAGATTLSATLTPTDATDYTSATAPVINEIVAAPVQGTTTSPISLYVDTILASGSTGALAPKFGTGCEITNEFIVGQTIVFRVYGNDADLGGVALTSQNVSSATVTVGGVATPLKLAFGNHSGVAFWTAPLPTGAAAGLYNTLGVISYKVTFNTDAVPAVVKSERFTKIVITTVNGKRVAKRVAYHKNVTVTPAVPGAVGTFASGFTASSVATLNALPAS
;
A
#
# COMPACT_ATOMS: atom_id res chain seq x y z
N MET A 1 -37.09 70.75 -43.92
CA MET A 1 -36.63 70.05 -42.71
C MET A 1 -36.31 68.60 -43.02
N ALA A 2 -35.05 68.27 -43.13
CA ALA A 2 -34.60 66.91 -43.38
C ALA A 2 -34.16 66.30 -42.06
N LEU A 3 -34.85 65.21 -41.58
CA LEU A 3 -34.44 64.43 -40.43
C LEU A 3 -33.37 63.45 -40.87
N GLY A 4 -32.15 63.61 -40.39
CA GLY A 4 -31.10 62.62 -40.57
C GLY A 4 -31.24 61.46 -39.56
N SER A 5 -31.40 60.22 -40.02
CA SER A 5 -31.35 59.04 -39.21
C SER A 5 -29.89 58.68 -38.88
N VAL A 6 -29.54 58.64 -37.58
CA VAL A 6 -28.28 58.16 -37.09
C VAL A 6 -28.42 56.66 -36.90
N ALA A 7 -27.71 55.85 -37.69
CA ALA A 7 -27.59 54.42 -37.50
C ALA A 7 -26.56 54.13 -36.38
N VAL A 8 -26.99 53.58 -35.25
CA VAL A 8 -26.12 53.08 -34.19
C VAL A 8 -25.71 51.65 -34.59
N PHE A 9 -24.44 51.49 -34.99
CA PHE A 9 -23.85 50.18 -35.18
C PHE A 9 -23.50 49.58 -33.80
N GLY A 10 -24.29 48.63 -33.35
CA GLY A 10 -23.96 47.82 -32.19
C GLY A 10 -22.76 46.93 -32.52
N VAL A 11 -21.63 47.16 -31.85
CA VAL A 11 -20.49 46.23 -31.89
C VAL A 11 -20.88 44.99 -31.11
N ALA A 12 -21.16 43.92 -31.81
CA ALA A 12 -21.32 42.59 -31.18
C ALA A 12 -19.95 42.17 -30.67
N THR A 13 -19.76 42.17 -29.35
CA THR A 13 -18.60 41.53 -28.71
C THR A 13 -18.78 40.04 -28.86
N ALA A 14 -17.99 39.40 -29.73
CA ALA A 14 -17.89 37.96 -29.80
C ALA A 14 -17.33 37.45 -28.45
N SER A 15 -18.12 36.69 -27.70
CA SER A 15 -17.59 35.96 -26.54
C SER A 15 -16.61 34.93 -27.05
N ALA A 16 -15.34 35.10 -26.72
CA ALA A 16 -14.34 34.08 -27.00
C ALA A 16 -14.73 32.77 -26.24
N SER A 17 -14.82 31.66 -26.97
CA SER A 17 -15.03 30.37 -26.36
C SER A 17 -13.72 29.89 -25.78
N THR A 18 -13.61 29.81 -24.43
CA THR A 18 -12.42 29.30 -23.77
C THR A 18 -12.34 27.75 -23.89
N THR A 19 -11.16 27.22 -24.18
CA THR A 19 -10.88 25.79 -24.25
C THR A 19 -10.26 25.31 -22.95
N THR A 20 -10.69 24.14 -22.45
CA THR A 20 -10.04 23.51 -21.30
C THR A 20 -8.82 22.70 -21.77
N PRO A 21 -7.59 23.05 -21.35
CA PRO A 21 -6.40 22.31 -21.71
C PRO A 21 -6.32 20.99 -20.95
N THR A 22 -5.42 20.11 -21.38
CA THR A 22 -5.11 18.87 -20.66
C THR A 22 -3.87 19.03 -19.81
N ILE A 23 -3.87 18.39 -18.66
CA ILE A 23 -2.70 18.22 -17.78
C ILE A 23 -2.67 16.79 -17.25
N THR A 24 -1.49 16.18 -17.25
CA THR A 24 -1.26 14.84 -16.72
C THR A 24 -0.08 14.87 -15.76
N LEU A 25 -0.13 14.02 -14.72
CA LEU A 25 1.00 13.73 -13.85
C LEU A 25 1.67 12.45 -14.28
N THR A 26 2.99 12.42 -14.25
CA THR A 26 3.76 11.17 -14.31
C THR A 26 3.84 10.60 -12.92
N ASP A 27 3.49 9.33 -12.77
CA ASP A 27 3.64 8.58 -11.52
C ASP A 27 5.13 8.57 -11.10
N PRO A 28 5.49 9.17 -9.95
CA PRO A 28 6.89 9.32 -9.56
C PRO A 28 7.56 8.03 -9.11
N LYS A 29 6.83 6.94 -8.93
CA LYS A 29 7.29 5.59 -8.51
C LYS A 29 8.33 5.55 -7.38
N ALA A 30 8.17 4.63 -6.45
CA ALA A 30 9.12 4.36 -5.35
C ALA A 30 9.54 5.59 -4.52
N ILE A 31 8.56 6.24 -3.89
CA ILE A 31 8.77 7.39 -3.02
C ILE A 31 9.08 6.91 -1.60
N PHE A 32 10.11 7.47 -0.98
CA PHE A 32 10.50 7.15 0.39
C PHE A 32 10.34 8.36 1.31
N ASN A 33 9.94 8.11 2.55
CA ASN A 33 9.94 9.13 3.60
C ASN A 33 11.34 9.73 3.77
N ASN A 34 11.43 11.06 3.81
CA ASN A 34 12.67 11.86 3.82
C ASN A 34 13.56 11.67 2.56
N GLY A 35 13.11 10.92 1.56
CA GLY A 35 13.76 10.85 0.25
C GLY A 35 13.24 11.95 -0.66
N SER A 36 14.12 12.65 -1.40
CA SER A 36 13.70 13.62 -2.41
C SER A 36 13.25 12.92 -3.69
N THR A 37 12.10 13.31 -4.22
CA THR A 37 11.61 12.86 -5.53
C THR A 37 11.19 14.05 -6.37
N THR A 38 11.13 13.88 -7.68
CA THR A 38 10.66 14.90 -8.61
C THR A 38 9.31 14.47 -9.17
N ILE A 39 8.28 15.29 -8.94
CA ILE A 39 6.97 15.13 -9.55
C ILE A 39 6.98 15.90 -10.87
N VAL A 40 6.48 15.28 -11.93
CA VAL A 40 6.46 15.87 -13.28
C VAL A 40 5.03 15.99 -13.77
N ALA A 41 4.64 17.18 -14.19
CA ALA A 41 3.39 17.45 -14.88
C ALA A 41 3.66 17.81 -16.34
N THR A 42 2.85 17.24 -17.25
CA THR A 42 2.86 17.59 -18.68
C THR A 42 1.53 18.24 -19.06
N ALA A 43 1.59 19.43 -19.59
CA ALA A 43 0.43 20.20 -20.01
C ALA A 43 0.37 20.38 -21.53
N SER A 44 -0.82 20.63 -22.06
CA SER A 44 -1.02 20.91 -23.50
C SER A 44 -0.77 22.36 -23.88
N VAL A 45 -0.69 23.26 -22.88
CA VAL A 45 -0.44 24.71 -23.09
C VAL A 45 0.52 25.23 -22.01
N ALA A 46 1.17 26.35 -22.29
CA ALA A 46 2.06 27.03 -21.34
C ALA A 46 1.25 27.61 -20.16
N GLY A 47 1.85 27.58 -18.97
CA GLY A 47 1.23 28.11 -17.77
C GLY A 47 2.04 27.89 -16.51
N THR A 48 1.39 28.03 -15.38
CA THR A 48 1.93 27.67 -14.06
C THR A 48 1.16 26.49 -13.49
N VAL A 49 1.86 25.61 -12.80
CA VAL A 49 1.30 24.38 -12.21
C VAL A 49 1.42 24.44 -10.69
N ASN A 50 0.30 24.26 -10.00
CA ASN A 50 0.25 24.06 -8.56
C ASN A 50 0.15 22.57 -8.27
N PHE A 51 1.17 21.99 -7.64
CA PHE A 51 1.19 20.60 -7.21
C PHE A 51 0.60 20.47 -5.81
N THR A 52 -0.29 19.49 -5.63
CA THR A 52 -0.98 19.25 -4.35
C THR A 52 -0.79 17.83 -3.83
N LEU A 53 -0.67 17.73 -2.51
CA LEU A 53 -0.64 16.48 -1.75
C LEU A 53 -1.89 16.42 -0.87
N ALA A 54 -2.72 15.40 -1.03
CA ALA A 54 -4.00 15.29 -0.32
C ALA A 54 -4.83 16.60 -0.34
N GLY A 55 -4.83 17.29 -1.49
CA GLY A 55 -5.53 18.57 -1.69
C GLY A 55 -4.81 19.81 -1.17
N THR A 56 -3.66 19.67 -0.49
CA THR A 56 -2.86 20.81 0.01
C THR A 56 -1.66 21.05 -0.88
N THR A 57 -1.37 22.32 -1.20
CA THR A 57 -0.20 22.69 -2.01
C THR A 57 1.09 22.18 -1.37
N ILE A 58 1.92 21.51 -2.16
CA ILE A 58 3.27 21.10 -1.74
C ILE A 58 4.13 22.35 -1.56
N THR A 59 4.76 22.47 -0.41
CA THR A 59 5.60 23.63 -0.08
C THR A 59 6.68 23.84 -1.16
N GLY A 60 6.72 25.04 -1.73
CA GLY A 60 7.65 25.38 -2.80
C GLY A 60 7.18 25.00 -4.21
N CYS A 61 6.00 24.37 -4.38
CA CYS A 61 5.49 23.92 -5.68
C CYS A 61 4.11 24.48 -6.03
N GLY A 62 3.80 25.69 -5.54
CA GLY A 62 2.49 26.32 -5.75
C GLY A 62 2.31 27.04 -7.09
N ALA A 63 3.38 27.35 -7.81
CA ALA A 63 3.33 28.07 -9.08
C ALA A 63 4.56 27.75 -9.96
N GLU A 64 4.76 26.46 -10.23
CA GLU A 64 5.85 26.01 -11.07
C GLU A 64 5.60 26.34 -12.54
N ALA A 65 6.47 27.15 -13.16
CA ALA A 65 6.34 27.49 -14.57
C ALA A 65 6.57 26.26 -15.45
N THR A 66 5.76 26.10 -16.48
CA THR A 66 6.03 25.11 -17.53
C THR A 66 7.22 25.53 -18.39
N THR A 67 7.84 24.57 -19.08
CA THR A 67 8.79 24.85 -20.17
C THR A 67 8.15 25.76 -21.24
N THR A 68 8.96 26.48 -21.98
CA THR A 68 8.49 27.44 -23.02
C THR A 68 8.16 26.79 -24.36
N ALA A 69 8.48 25.50 -24.52
CA ALA A 69 8.22 24.74 -25.75
C ALA A 69 7.53 23.41 -25.42
N THR A 70 6.81 22.87 -26.40
CA THR A 70 6.15 21.57 -26.30
C THR A 70 7.16 20.43 -26.23
N PRO A 71 6.99 19.44 -25.29
CA PRO A 71 5.92 19.37 -24.30
C PRO A 71 6.10 20.42 -23.18
N PHE A 72 4.99 21.02 -22.73
CA PHE A 72 4.99 21.97 -21.62
C PHE A 72 5.11 21.21 -20.30
N ILE A 73 6.30 21.19 -19.71
CA ILE A 73 6.63 20.40 -18.52
C ILE A 73 6.86 21.34 -17.34
N ALA A 74 6.19 21.04 -16.23
CA ALA A 74 6.50 21.60 -14.91
C ALA A 74 7.01 20.51 -13.98
N THR A 75 7.91 20.87 -13.08
CA THR A 75 8.50 19.92 -12.12
C THR A 75 8.43 20.46 -10.71
N CYS A 76 8.19 19.57 -9.76
CA CYS A 76 8.21 19.88 -8.33
C CYS A 76 9.14 18.91 -7.62
N SER A 77 10.10 19.43 -6.86
CA SER A 77 10.92 18.61 -5.96
C SER A 77 10.17 18.45 -4.64
N TRP A 78 9.86 17.22 -4.27
CA TRP A 78 9.10 16.90 -3.08
C TRP A 78 9.88 15.93 -2.18
N THR A 79 9.89 16.24 -0.88
CA THR A 79 10.46 15.36 0.16
C THR A 79 9.36 15.04 1.16
N PRO A 80 8.76 13.84 1.11
CA PRO A 80 7.72 13.45 2.05
C PRO A 80 8.21 13.43 3.49
N ALA A 81 7.47 14.04 4.40
CA ALA A 81 7.80 14.05 5.82
C ALA A 81 7.27 12.83 6.59
N ALA A 82 6.35 12.07 6.02
CA ALA A 82 5.74 10.90 6.65
C ALA A 82 5.54 9.77 5.64
N ALA A 83 5.68 8.53 6.11
CA ALA A 83 5.32 7.34 5.33
C ALA A 83 3.80 7.11 5.39
N GLY A 84 3.25 6.49 4.36
CA GLY A 84 1.85 6.13 4.27
C GLY A 84 1.22 6.46 2.93
N ALA A 85 -0.07 6.15 2.80
CA ALA A 85 -0.84 6.46 1.61
C ALA A 85 -1.13 7.95 1.51
N THR A 86 -1.02 8.49 0.31
CA THR A 86 -1.36 9.88 0.00
C THR A 86 -1.88 9.99 -1.42
N THR A 87 -2.33 11.18 -1.81
CA THR A 87 -2.77 11.45 -3.18
C THR A 87 -2.03 12.65 -3.74
N LEU A 88 -1.59 12.53 -4.99
CA LEU A 88 -0.99 13.62 -5.74
C LEU A 88 -1.96 14.13 -6.80
N SER A 89 -2.01 15.43 -7.00
CA SER A 89 -2.69 16.09 -8.11
C SER A 89 -1.95 17.36 -8.50
N ALA A 90 -2.33 17.95 -9.63
CA ALA A 90 -1.78 19.22 -10.08
C ALA A 90 -2.83 20.03 -10.82
N THR A 91 -2.82 21.34 -10.65
CA THR A 91 -3.71 22.27 -11.34
C THR A 91 -2.90 23.22 -12.21
N LEU A 92 -3.21 23.23 -13.50
CA LEU A 92 -2.64 24.15 -14.47
C LEU A 92 -3.44 25.45 -14.49
N THR A 93 -2.75 26.57 -14.37
CA THR A 93 -3.27 27.91 -14.70
C THR A 93 -2.59 28.37 -15.98
N PRO A 94 -3.29 28.41 -17.12
CA PRO A 94 -2.71 28.83 -18.40
C PRO A 94 -2.20 30.28 -18.37
N THR A 95 -1.12 30.55 -19.09
CA THR A 95 -0.62 31.90 -19.28
C THR A 95 -1.62 32.74 -20.09
N ASP A 96 -2.28 32.14 -21.06
CA ASP A 96 -3.36 32.75 -21.83
C ASP A 96 -4.72 32.37 -21.23
N ALA A 97 -5.21 33.25 -20.35
CA ALA A 97 -6.53 33.11 -19.73
C ALA A 97 -7.69 33.56 -20.61
N THR A 98 -7.42 34.11 -21.80
CA THR A 98 -8.46 34.51 -22.75
C THR A 98 -8.94 33.33 -23.58
N ASP A 99 -8.03 32.46 -23.94
CA ASP A 99 -8.32 31.29 -24.79
C ASP A 99 -8.47 30.00 -23.99
N TYR A 100 -7.93 29.92 -22.76
CA TYR A 100 -7.90 28.70 -21.97
C TYR A 100 -8.40 28.89 -20.53
N THR A 101 -9.13 27.89 -20.03
CA THR A 101 -9.50 27.78 -18.60
C THR A 101 -8.48 26.96 -17.83
N SER A 102 -8.52 27.03 -16.50
CA SER A 102 -7.72 26.14 -15.65
C SER A 102 -8.12 24.68 -15.84
N ALA A 103 -7.14 23.77 -15.68
CA ALA A 103 -7.35 22.33 -15.75
C ALA A 103 -6.68 21.61 -14.56
N THR A 104 -7.28 20.53 -14.09
CA THR A 104 -6.73 19.72 -12.99
C THR A 104 -6.43 18.32 -13.49
N ALA A 105 -5.24 17.80 -13.18
CA ALA A 105 -4.83 16.45 -13.48
C ALA A 105 -5.65 15.44 -12.67
N PRO A 106 -5.91 14.24 -13.21
CA PRO A 106 -6.43 13.13 -12.43
C PRO A 106 -5.56 12.87 -11.20
N VAL A 107 -6.20 12.51 -10.09
CA VAL A 107 -5.52 12.17 -8.85
C VAL A 107 -4.74 10.87 -9.02
N ILE A 108 -3.48 10.85 -8.57
CA ILE A 108 -2.66 9.66 -8.45
C ILE A 108 -2.62 9.24 -6.98
N ASN A 109 -2.91 7.97 -6.71
CA ASN A 109 -2.73 7.39 -5.38
C ASN A 109 -1.27 6.97 -5.22
N GLU A 110 -0.62 7.49 -4.19
CA GLU A 110 0.78 7.25 -3.91
C GLU A 110 0.99 6.59 -2.56
N ILE A 111 2.08 5.83 -2.45
CA ILE A 111 2.54 5.29 -1.19
C ILE A 111 3.95 5.78 -0.93
N VAL A 112 4.07 6.58 0.11
CA VAL A 112 5.37 6.93 0.67
C VAL A 112 5.85 5.76 1.52
N ALA A 113 6.87 5.05 1.06
CA ALA A 113 7.46 3.94 1.80
C ALA A 113 8.28 4.45 2.99
N ALA A 114 8.28 3.71 4.10
CA ALA A 114 9.25 3.94 5.15
C ALA A 114 10.65 3.53 4.66
N PRO A 115 11.71 4.31 4.92
CA PRO A 115 13.06 3.99 4.47
C PRO A 115 13.64 2.74 5.14
N VAL A 116 13.12 2.40 6.31
CA VAL A 116 13.40 1.16 7.05
C VAL A 116 12.05 0.60 7.44
N GLN A 117 11.83 -0.68 7.23
CA GLN A 117 10.69 -1.36 7.81
C GLN A 117 10.74 -1.03 9.28
N GLY A 118 9.73 -0.31 9.76
CA GLY A 118 9.77 0.29 11.08
C GLY A 118 10.30 -0.71 12.08
N THR A 119 11.03 -0.26 13.07
CA THR A 119 11.54 -1.07 14.17
C THR A 119 10.38 -1.85 14.77
N THR A 120 10.03 -2.95 14.13
CA THR A 120 9.01 -3.85 14.62
C THR A 120 9.68 -4.56 15.79
N THR A 121 9.20 -4.30 16.99
CA THR A 121 9.43 -5.18 18.14
C THR A 121 8.75 -6.54 17.91
N SER A 122 8.10 -6.73 16.77
CA SER A 122 7.44 -7.97 16.39
C SER A 122 8.47 -9.00 15.95
N PRO A 123 8.39 -10.24 16.46
CA PRO A 123 9.22 -11.35 15.99
C PRO A 123 8.81 -11.85 14.61
N ILE A 124 7.70 -11.34 14.05
CA ILE A 124 7.14 -11.79 12.78
C ILE A 124 7.79 -11.03 11.63
N SER A 125 8.41 -11.77 10.72
CA SER A 125 8.89 -11.26 9.45
C SER A 125 7.94 -11.67 8.33
N LEU A 126 7.56 -10.69 7.49
CA LEU A 126 6.66 -10.89 6.34
C LEU A 126 7.37 -10.53 5.04
N TYR A 127 7.17 -11.35 4.03
CA TYR A 127 7.49 -11.05 2.64
C TYR A 127 6.18 -11.04 1.85
N VAL A 128 5.95 -9.97 1.10
CA VAL A 128 4.73 -9.75 0.33
C VAL A 128 5.08 -9.43 -1.11
N ASP A 129 4.47 -10.15 -2.03
CA ASP A 129 4.44 -9.81 -3.44
C ASP A 129 3.03 -9.83 -4.00
N THR A 130 2.87 -9.37 -5.23
CA THR A 130 1.62 -9.42 -5.96
C THR A 130 1.80 -10.23 -7.23
N ILE A 131 0.74 -10.96 -7.60
CA ILE A 131 0.68 -11.77 -8.81
C ILE A 131 -0.63 -11.54 -9.54
N LEU A 132 -0.63 -11.76 -10.85
CA LEU A 132 -1.85 -11.81 -11.64
C LEU A 132 -2.54 -13.16 -11.41
N ALA A 133 -3.85 -13.13 -11.09
CA ALA A 133 -4.64 -14.35 -11.01
C ALA A 133 -4.64 -15.12 -12.34
N SER A 134 -4.65 -16.44 -12.23
CA SER A 134 -4.80 -17.31 -13.41
C SER A 134 -6.17 -17.09 -14.10
N GLY A 135 -6.23 -17.35 -15.41
CA GLY A 135 -7.48 -17.29 -16.18
C GLY A 135 -7.78 -15.95 -16.84
N SER A 136 -6.95 -14.94 -16.70
CA SER A 136 -7.06 -13.71 -17.50
C SER A 136 -6.76 -14.00 -18.97
N THR A 137 -7.67 -13.59 -19.88
CA THR A 137 -7.58 -13.87 -21.32
C THR A 137 -7.81 -12.61 -22.17
N GLY A 138 -7.50 -12.65 -23.45
CA GLY A 138 -7.70 -11.53 -24.37
C GLY A 138 -6.89 -10.30 -23.97
N ALA A 139 -7.51 -9.13 -23.94
CA ALA A 139 -6.88 -7.87 -23.53
C ALA A 139 -6.40 -7.86 -22.06
N LEU A 140 -6.92 -8.78 -21.24
CA LEU A 140 -6.56 -8.94 -19.83
C LEU A 140 -5.52 -10.04 -19.61
N ALA A 141 -5.08 -10.73 -20.64
CA ALA A 141 -4.03 -11.75 -20.54
C ALA A 141 -2.72 -11.12 -20.02
N PRO A 142 -1.90 -11.89 -19.31
CA PRO A 142 -0.57 -11.40 -18.91
C PRO A 142 0.21 -11.02 -20.18
N LYS A 143 0.90 -9.89 -20.10
CA LYS A 143 1.69 -9.38 -21.23
C LYS A 143 2.87 -10.28 -21.56
N PHE A 144 3.42 -10.92 -20.55
CA PHE A 144 4.52 -11.87 -20.62
C PHE A 144 4.23 -13.04 -19.68
N GLY A 145 4.59 -14.23 -20.10
CA GLY A 145 4.45 -15.44 -19.29
C GLY A 145 3.02 -15.96 -19.13
N THR A 146 2.83 -16.80 -18.15
CA THR A 146 1.54 -17.39 -17.76
C THR A 146 1.01 -16.70 -16.52
N GLY A 147 -0.28 -16.84 -16.20
CA GLY A 147 -0.83 -16.38 -14.92
C GLY A 147 -0.06 -16.93 -13.71
N CYS A 148 -0.12 -16.26 -12.57
CA CYS A 148 0.61 -16.52 -11.33
C CYS A 148 2.08 -16.07 -11.30
N GLU A 149 2.55 -15.34 -12.30
CA GLU A 149 3.86 -14.69 -12.22
C GLU A 149 3.81 -13.44 -11.32
N ILE A 150 4.95 -13.15 -10.69
CA ILE A 150 5.11 -11.93 -9.89
C ILE A 150 5.03 -10.74 -10.84
N THR A 151 4.08 -9.86 -10.58
CA THR A 151 3.92 -8.59 -11.29
C THR A 151 3.47 -7.52 -10.31
N ASN A 152 3.83 -6.30 -10.59
CA ASN A 152 3.40 -5.13 -9.85
C ASN A 152 2.57 -4.16 -10.70
N GLU A 153 2.33 -4.51 -11.95
CA GLU A 153 1.52 -3.70 -12.88
C GLU A 153 0.30 -4.49 -13.34
N PHE A 154 -0.88 -3.92 -13.15
CA PHE A 154 -2.17 -4.52 -13.45
C PHE A 154 -3.01 -3.58 -14.29
N ILE A 155 -3.99 -4.15 -14.99
CA ILE A 155 -4.97 -3.42 -15.81
C ILE A 155 -6.35 -3.63 -15.20
N VAL A 156 -7.18 -2.59 -15.22
CA VAL A 156 -8.58 -2.67 -14.76
C VAL A 156 -9.31 -3.85 -15.43
N GLY A 157 -9.94 -4.69 -14.63
CA GLY A 157 -10.57 -5.96 -15.04
C GLY A 157 -9.76 -7.20 -14.68
N GLN A 158 -8.47 -7.06 -14.37
CA GLN A 158 -7.65 -8.15 -13.83
C GLN A 158 -7.92 -8.36 -12.34
N THR A 159 -7.64 -9.56 -11.84
CA THR A 159 -7.64 -9.83 -10.40
C THR A 159 -6.20 -9.87 -9.89
N ILE A 160 -5.90 -8.98 -8.95
CA ILE A 160 -4.64 -8.92 -8.24
C ILE A 160 -4.69 -9.94 -7.11
N VAL A 161 -3.64 -10.74 -6.94
CA VAL A 161 -3.53 -11.63 -5.78
C VAL A 161 -2.34 -11.20 -4.95
N PHE A 162 -2.60 -10.83 -3.70
CA PHE A 162 -1.56 -10.65 -2.71
C PHE A 162 -1.07 -12.02 -2.27
N ARG A 163 0.24 -12.24 -2.34
CA ARG A 163 0.89 -13.47 -1.90
C ARG A 163 1.84 -13.16 -0.76
N VAL A 164 1.71 -13.88 0.36
CA VAL A 164 2.44 -13.58 1.58
C VAL A 164 3.11 -14.83 2.12
N TYR A 165 4.37 -14.68 2.47
CA TYR A 165 5.16 -15.61 3.25
C TYR A 165 5.55 -14.94 4.57
N GLY A 166 5.75 -15.73 5.60
CA GLY A 166 6.23 -15.18 6.86
C GLY A 166 6.78 -16.25 7.78
N ASN A 167 7.53 -15.81 8.78
CA ASN A 167 8.05 -16.64 9.85
C ASN A 167 8.00 -15.88 11.19
N ASP A 168 8.06 -16.66 12.27
CA ASP A 168 8.06 -16.17 13.64
C ASP A 168 9.39 -16.52 14.31
N ALA A 169 10.20 -15.51 14.64
CA ALA A 169 11.51 -15.66 15.23
C ALA A 169 11.46 -16.18 16.69
N ASP A 170 10.41 -15.84 17.44
CA ASP A 170 10.22 -16.33 18.83
C ASP A 170 9.93 -17.84 18.87
N LEU A 171 9.45 -18.38 17.75
CA LEU A 171 9.26 -19.82 17.56
C LEU A 171 10.42 -20.48 16.81
N GLY A 172 11.59 -19.83 16.76
CA GLY A 172 12.78 -20.37 16.08
C GLY A 172 12.73 -20.25 14.57
N GLY A 173 12.00 -19.27 14.02
CA GLY A 173 11.86 -19.04 12.59
C GLY A 173 10.83 -19.95 11.91
N VAL A 174 9.89 -20.50 12.66
CA VAL A 174 8.81 -21.35 12.12
C VAL A 174 7.96 -20.55 11.13
N ALA A 175 7.64 -21.18 9.99
CA ALA A 175 6.79 -20.58 8.97
C ALA A 175 5.37 -20.30 9.49
N LEU A 176 4.79 -19.17 9.07
CA LEU A 176 3.41 -18.82 9.38
C LEU A 176 2.45 -19.67 8.54
N THR A 177 1.67 -20.49 9.21
CA THR A 177 0.70 -21.42 8.61
C THR A 177 -0.66 -21.26 9.29
N SER A 178 -1.68 -21.95 8.79
CA SER A 178 -2.99 -22.01 9.45
C SER A 178 -2.99 -22.68 10.83
N GLN A 179 -1.86 -23.24 11.26
CA GLN A 179 -1.73 -23.91 12.57
C GLN A 179 -1.22 -22.96 13.67
N ASN A 180 -0.59 -21.86 13.30
CA ASN A 180 0.01 -20.91 14.26
C ASN A 180 -0.43 -19.45 14.03
N VAL A 181 -1.37 -19.22 13.12
CA VAL A 181 -1.92 -17.90 12.82
C VAL A 181 -3.42 -17.87 13.10
N SER A 182 -3.83 -17.04 14.03
CA SER A 182 -5.24 -16.82 14.39
C SER A 182 -5.98 -15.95 13.37
N SER A 183 -5.29 -14.99 12.77
CA SER A 183 -5.86 -14.18 11.70
C SER A 183 -4.78 -13.60 10.78
N ALA A 184 -5.11 -13.51 9.50
CA ALA A 184 -4.28 -12.88 8.48
C ALA A 184 -5.15 -12.08 7.50
N THR A 185 -4.83 -10.81 7.30
CA THR A 185 -5.65 -9.89 6.50
C THR A 185 -4.81 -8.94 5.66
N VAL A 186 -5.39 -8.49 4.54
CA VAL A 186 -4.89 -7.36 3.75
C VAL A 186 -5.94 -6.26 3.79
N THR A 187 -5.59 -5.11 4.34
CA THR A 187 -6.39 -3.90 4.26
C THR A 187 -5.94 -3.12 3.03
N VAL A 188 -6.85 -2.82 2.12
CA VAL A 188 -6.56 -2.06 0.89
C VAL A 188 -7.22 -0.70 0.99
N GLY A 189 -6.51 0.36 0.64
CA GLY A 189 -7.07 1.71 0.62
C GLY A 189 -8.25 1.80 -0.35
N GLY A 190 -9.38 2.35 0.12
CA GLY A 190 -10.62 2.41 -0.67
C GLY A 190 -11.48 1.14 -0.63
N VAL A 191 -11.04 0.06 0.02
CA VAL A 191 -11.84 -1.15 0.22
C VAL A 191 -12.34 -1.17 1.67
N ALA A 192 -13.66 -1.19 1.85
CA ALA A 192 -14.28 -1.04 3.18
C ALA A 192 -13.98 -2.22 4.14
N THR A 193 -13.84 -3.42 3.62
CA THR A 193 -13.62 -4.63 4.41
C THR A 193 -12.26 -5.24 4.11
N PRO A 194 -11.42 -5.51 5.13
CA PRO A 194 -10.16 -6.20 4.93
C PRO A 194 -10.34 -7.56 4.24
N LEU A 195 -9.49 -7.84 3.28
CA LEU A 195 -9.44 -9.13 2.60
C LEU A 195 -8.83 -10.17 3.55
N LYS A 196 -9.47 -11.32 3.69
CA LYS A 196 -8.89 -12.45 4.43
C LYS A 196 -7.85 -13.13 3.58
N LEU A 197 -6.66 -13.35 4.15
CA LEU A 197 -5.66 -14.22 3.57
C LEU A 197 -6.02 -15.69 3.87
N ALA A 198 -5.98 -16.52 2.84
CA ALA A 198 -6.16 -17.95 2.94
C ALA A 198 -4.80 -18.65 2.78
N PHE A 199 -4.49 -19.58 3.70
CA PHE A 199 -3.31 -20.42 3.58
C PHE A 199 -3.60 -21.62 2.69
N GLY A 200 -2.75 -21.87 1.71
CA GLY A 200 -2.93 -22.97 0.77
C GLY A 200 -1.64 -23.43 0.12
N ASN A 201 -1.70 -24.60 -0.50
CA ASN A 201 -0.61 -25.17 -1.29
C ASN A 201 -0.87 -24.88 -2.78
N HIS A 202 0.09 -24.27 -3.44
CA HIS A 202 0.06 -23.97 -4.87
C HIS A 202 1.30 -24.60 -5.50
N SER A 203 1.11 -25.67 -6.27
CA SER A 203 2.19 -26.37 -6.99
C SER A 203 3.36 -26.79 -6.09
N GLY A 204 3.05 -27.30 -4.88
CA GLY A 204 4.05 -27.78 -3.93
C GLY A 204 4.62 -26.72 -2.98
N VAL A 205 4.25 -25.45 -3.13
CA VAL A 205 4.65 -24.37 -2.22
C VAL A 205 3.43 -23.84 -1.48
N ALA A 206 3.52 -23.78 -0.15
CA ALA A 206 2.44 -23.26 0.69
C ALA A 206 2.70 -21.79 1.05
N PHE A 207 1.67 -20.96 0.88
CA PHE A 207 1.69 -19.54 1.20
C PHE A 207 0.28 -19.01 1.43
N TRP A 208 0.20 -17.77 1.89
CA TRP A 208 -1.04 -17.06 2.10
C TRP A 208 -1.41 -16.25 0.87
N THR A 209 -2.70 -16.25 0.49
CA THR A 209 -3.20 -15.48 -0.65
C THR A 209 -4.50 -14.75 -0.33
N ALA A 210 -4.66 -13.57 -0.91
CA ALA A 210 -5.91 -12.83 -0.92
C ALA A 210 -6.16 -12.21 -2.31
N PRO A 211 -7.26 -12.52 -3.00
CA PRO A 211 -7.60 -11.91 -4.27
C PRO A 211 -8.26 -10.53 -4.08
N LEU A 212 -7.89 -9.58 -4.93
CA LEU A 212 -8.51 -8.29 -5.11
C LEU A 212 -9.02 -8.17 -6.55
N PRO A 213 -10.30 -8.45 -6.84
CA PRO A 213 -10.87 -8.22 -8.15
C PRO A 213 -10.92 -6.73 -8.47
N THR A 214 -10.57 -6.36 -9.70
CA THR A 214 -10.64 -4.98 -10.19
C THR A 214 -11.62 -4.86 -11.34
N GLY A 215 -12.17 -3.67 -11.55
CA GLY A 215 -13.07 -3.43 -12.68
C GLY A 215 -13.88 -2.15 -12.53
N ALA A 216 -14.55 -1.77 -13.61
CA ALA A 216 -15.44 -0.61 -13.64
C ALA A 216 -16.82 -0.88 -13.02
N ALA A 217 -17.13 -2.14 -12.68
CA ALA A 217 -18.39 -2.50 -12.04
C ALA A 217 -18.45 -1.99 -10.60
N ALA A 218 -19.64 -1.61 -10.15
CA ALA A 218 -19.85 -1.19 -8.77
C ALA A 218 -19.44 -2.30 -7.78
N GLY A 219 -18.72 -1.94 -6.73
CA GLY A 219 -18.24 -2.86 -5.69
C GLY A 219 -16.89 -3.52 -5.97
N LEU A 220 -16.29 -3.31 -7.14
CA LEU A 220 -14.92 -3.73 -7.42
C LEU A 220 -13.93 -2.59 -7.17
N TYR A 221 -12.67 -2.95 -6.91
CA TYR A 221 -11.60 -1.96 -6.82
C TYR A 221 -11.30 -1.37 -8.20
N ASN A 222 -11.37 -0.05 -8.34
CA ASN A 222 -11.18 0.63 -9.61
C ASN A 222 -10.36 1.94 -9.53
N THR A 223 -9.74 2.20 -8.37
CA THR A 223 -8.90 3.37 -8.21
C THR A 223 -7.58 3.16 -8.94
N LEU A 224 -7.32 3.99 -9.95
CA LEU A 224 -6.09 3.92 -10.75
C LEU A 224 -4.88 4.45 -9.96
N GLY A 225 -3.69 4.01 -10.35
CA GLY A 225 -2.43 4.38 -9.73
C GLY A 225 -1.95 3.36 -8.72
N VAL A 226 -1.09 3.80 -7.80
CA VAL A 226 -0.48 2.93 -6.79
C VAL A 226 -1.53 2.48 -5.78
N ILE A 227 -1.55 1.17 -5.51
CA ILE A 227 -2.47 0.55 -4.56
C ILE A 227 -1.87 0.59 -3.16
N SER A 228 -2.53 1.32 -2.27
CA SER A 228 -2.18 1.34 -0.85
C SER A 228 -2.75 0.12 -0.14
N TYR A 229 -1.89 -0.70 0.48
CA TYR A 229 -2.34 -1.82 1.28
C TYR A 229 -1.44 -2.09 2.50
N LYS A 230 -2.01 -2.74 3.50
CA LYS A 230 -1.33 -3.20 4.70
C LYS A 230 -1.69 -4.65 4.97
N VAL A 231 -0.69 -5.50 5.10
CA VAL A 231 -0.84 -6.90 5.55
C VAL A 231 -0.71 -6.93 7.06
N THR A 232 -1.56 -7.71 7.73
CA THR A 232 -1.52 -7.92 9.18
C THR A 232 -1.70 -9.40 9.49
N PHE A 233 -0.79 -9.93 10.29
CA PHE A 233 -0.84 -11.29 10.85
C PHE A 233 -0.93 -11.21 12.36
N ASN A 234 -1.77 -12.06 12.95
CA ASN A 234 -1.81 -12.31 14.39
C ASN A 234 -1.51 -13.79 14.61
N THR A 235 -0.48 -14.11 15.38
CA THR A 235 -0.14 -15.49 15.73
C THR A 235 -0.81 -15.91 17.02
N ASP A 236 -0.99 -17.22 17.17
CA ASP A 236 -1.48 -17.83 18.40
C ASP A 236 -0.42 -17.84 19.50
N ALA A 237 -0.83 -17.70 20.74
CA ALA A 237 0.06 -17.93 21.85
C ALA A 237 0.35 -19.44 22.02
N VAL A 238 1.61 -19.78 22.25
CA VAL A 238 2.02 -21.16 22.55
C VAL A 238 2.13 -21.30 24.06
N PRO A 239 1.36 -22.20 24.69
CA PRO A 239 1.40 -22.37 26.14
C PRO A 239 2.71 -23.01 26.59
N ALA A 240 3.10 -22.74 27.83
CA ALA A 240 4.25 -23.39 28.43
C ALA A 240 4.08 -24.91 28.51
N VAL A 241 5.13 -25.65 28.18
CA VAL A 241 5.19 -27.09 28.43
C VAL A 241 5.71 -27.32 29.84
N VAL A 242 4.87 -27.95 30.66
CA VAL A 242 5.17 -28.23 32.05
C VAL A 242 5.26 -29.75 32.25
N LYS A 243 6.34 -30.25 32.82
CA LYS A 243 6.50 -31.63 33.19
C LYS A 243 6.55 -31.78 34.71
N SER A 244 5.90 -32.83 35.21
CA SER A 244 6.00 -33.20 36.62
C SER A 244 7.25 -34.04 36.83
N GLU A 245 8.21 -33.48 37.57
CA GLU A 245 9.46 -34.15 37.88
C GLU A 245 9.51 -34.59 39.35
N ARG A 246 10.13 -35.72 39.61
CA ARG A 246 10.28 -36.28 40.94
C ARG A 246 11.54 -35.77 41.59
N PHE A 247 11.37 -35.08 42.71
CA PHE A 247 12.44 -34.57 43.54
C PHE A 247 12.44 -35.30 44.89
N THR A 248 13.57 -35.25 45.63
CA THR A 248 13.67 -35.71 46.96
C THR A 248 14.11 -34.59 47.89
N LYS A 249 13.49 -34.49 49.05
CA LYS A 249 13.93 -33.59 50.13
C LYS A 249 14.18 -34.39 51.40
N ILE A 250 15.10 -33.92 52.22
CA ILE A 250 15.32 -34.44 53.54
C ILE A 250 14.38 -33.74 54.52
N VAL A 251 13.54 -34.51 55.20
CA VAL A 251 12.67 -34.01 56.25
C VAL A 251 13.25 -34.52 57.58
N ILE A 252 13.53 -33.59 58.48
CA ILE A 252 14.02 -33.90 59.83
C ILE A 252 12.81 -33.90 60.74
N THR A 253 12.56 -35.02 61.37
CA THR A 253 11.51 -35.18 62.39
C THR A 253 12.13 -35.58 63.73
N THR A 254 11.51 -35.19 64.82
CA THR A 254 11.92 -35.63 66.15
C THR A 254 11.06 -36.81 66.60
N VAL A 255 11.71 -37.95 66.80
CA VAL A 255 11.03 -39.17 67.29
C VAL A 255 11.72 -39.55 68.59
N ASN A 256 10.96 -39.66 69.70
CA ASN A 256 11.47 -39.94 71.03
C ASN A 256 12.64 -39.03 71.48
N GLY A 257 12.54 -37.71 71.20
CA GLY A 257 13.57 -36.73 71.53
C GLY A 257 14.81 -36.74 70.60
N LYS A 258 14.91 -37.66 69.64
CA LYS A 258 16.04 -37.75 68.69
C LYS A 258 15.64 -37.20 67.30
N ARG A 259 16.52 -36.42 66.67
CA ARG A 259 16.31 -35.93 65.31
C ARG A 259 16.61 -37.06 64.33
N VAL A 260 15.61 -37.40 63.52
CA VAL A 260 15.70 -38.43 62.45
C VAL A 260 15.50 -37.75 61.11
N ALA A 261 16.47 -37.93 60.22
CA ALA A 261 16.40 -37.46 58.86
C ALA A 261 15.78 -38.53 57.95
N LYS A 262 14.71 -38.19 57.24
CA LYS A 262 14.05 -39.09 56.28
C LYS A 262 14.03 -38.43 54.88
N ARG A 263 14.43 -39.19 53.85
CA ARG A 263 14.24 -38.77 52.45
C ARG A 263 12.78 -38.96 52.06
N VAL A 264 12.14 -37.90 51.62
CA VAL A 264 10.76 -37.92 51.15
C VAL A 264 10.74 -37.46 49.69
N ALA A 265 10.17 -38.33 48.82
CA ALA A 265 9.97 -37.95 47.45
C ALA A 265 8.74 -37.05 47.34
N TYR A 266 8.82 -36.03 46.46
CA TYR A 266 7.70 -35.21 46.07
C TYR A 266 7.77 -34.90 44.56
N HIS A 267 6.65 -34.54 43.95
CA HIS A 267 6.59 -34.11 42.57
C HIS A 267 6.49 -32.59 42.55
N LYS A 268 7.21 -32.00 41.60
CA LYS A 268 7.13 -30.56 41.31
C LYS A 268 6.99 -30.38 39.83
N ASN A 269 6.09 -29.49 39.44
CA ASN A 269 5.98 -29.06 38.05
C ASN A 269 7.14 -28.17 37.68
N VAL A 270 7.86 -28.53 36.62
CA VAL A 270 8.99 -27.80 36.07
C VAL A 270 8.62 -27.36 34.66
N THR A 271 8.74 -26.08 34.36
CA THR A 271 8.55 -25.56 33.01
C THR A 271 9.74 -26.00 32.15
N VAL A 272 9.47 -26.85 31.16
CA VAL A 272 10.50 -27.35 30.22
C VAL A 272 10.65 -26.40 29.05
N THR A 273 9.52 -25.86 28.57
CA THR A 273 9.50 -24.84 27.52
C THR A 273 8.65 -23.69 28.03
N PRO A 274 9.16 -22.46 28.03
CA PRO A 274 8.37 -21.29 28.42
C PRO A 274 7.23 -21.04 27.45
N ALA A 275 6.19 -20.32 27.89
CA ALA A 275 5.14 -19.83 27.02
C ALA A 275 5.70 -18.80 26.05
N VAL A 276 5.22 -18.83 24.82
CA VAL A 276 5.48 -17.77 23.81
C VAL A 276 4.18 -17.01 23.60
N PRO A 277 4.13 -15.69 23.84
CA PRO A 277 2.93 -14.90 23.59
C PRO A 277 2.63 -14.83 22.09
N GLY A 278 1.36 -14.69 21.73
CA GLY A 278 1.00 -14.37 20.36
C GLY A 278 1.53 -12.98 19.97
N ALA A 279 1.89 -12.82 18.73
CA ALA A 279 2.51 -11.62 18.19
C ALA A 279 1.71 -11.06 17.01
N VAL A 280 1.91 -9.77 16.69
CA VAL A 280 1.33 -9.09 15.55
C VAL A 280 2.43 -8.69 14.58
N GLY A 281 2.37 -9.24 13.35
CA GLY A 281 3.26 -8.84 12.26
C GLY A 281 2.52 -7.94 11.26
N THR A 282 3.16 -6.90 10.78
CA THR A 282 2.58 -6.00 9.78
C THR A 282 3.57 -5.69 8.66
N PHE A 283 3.04 -5.52 7.46
CA PHE A 283 3.79 -5.11 6.28
C PHE A 283 2.97 -4.06 5.52
N ALA A 284 3.58 -2.93 5.18
CA ALA A 284 2.95 -1.89 4.36
C ALA A 284 3.46 -1.96 2.92
N SER A 285 2.58 -1.72 1.96
CA SER A 285 2.95 -1.61 0.54
C SER A 285 3.94 -0.48 0.31
N GLY A 286 4.76 -0.60 -0.75
CA GLY A 286 5.81 0.38 -1.06
C GLY A 286 7.09 0.21 -0.25
N PHE A 287 7.14 -0.75 0.68
CA PHE A 287 8.35 -1.03 1.45
C PHE A 287 9.49 -1.60 0.58
N THR A 288 9.13 -2.45 -0.40
CA THR A 288 10.06 -2.97 -1.41
C THR A 288 9.49 -2.72 -2.81
N ALA A 289 10.33 -2.69 -3.84
CA ALA A 289 9.88 -2.54 -5.22
C ALA A 289 8.88 -3.64 -5.63
N SER A 290 9.05 -4.87 -5.12
CA SER A 290 8.14 -6.00 -5.37
C SER A 290 6.79 -5.89 -4.66
N SER A 291 6.66 -5.01 -3.67
CA SER A 291 5.43 -4.77 -2.93
C SER A 291 4.63 -3.56 -3.44
N VAL A 292 5.16 -2.80 -4.38
CA VAL A 292 4.40 -1.75 -5.06
C VAL A 292 3.49 -2.40 -6.09
N ALA A 293 2.20 -2.16 -5.99
CA ALA A 293 1.22 -2.60 -6.98
C ALA A 293 0.54 -1.38 -7.61
N THR A 294 0.43 -1.37 -8.93
CA THR A 294 -0.16 -0.27 -9.70
C THR A 294 -1.31 -0.78 -10.55
N LEU A 295 -2.45 -0.10 -10.51
CA LEU A 295 -3.59 -0.37 -11.37
C LEU A 295 -3.66 0.65 -12.48
N ASN A 296 -3.55 0.18 -13.72
CA ASN A 296 -3.58 1.00 -14.93
C ASN A 296 -4.96 0.91 -15.62
N ALA A 297 -5.32 1.95 -16.37
CA ALA A 297 -6.49 1.89 -17.23
C ALA A 297 -6.34 0.80 -18.31
N LEU A 298 -7.46 0.22 -18.74
CA LEU A 298 -7.46 -0.67 -19.91
C LEU A 298 -7.00 0.15 -21.13
N PRO A 299 -5.99 -0.31 -21.90
CA PRO A 299 -5.59 0.37 -23.12
C PRO A 299 -6.76 0.54 -24.08
N ALA A 300 -6.86 1.69 -24.73
CA ALA A 300 -7.82 1.90 -25.82
C ALA A 300 -7.53 0.89 -26.95
N SER A 301 -8.55 0.18 -27.39
CA SER A 301 -8.51 -0.78 -28.50
C SER A 301 -8.38 -0.08 -29.84
#